data_49f7d6c93b30df1bd0e30ee4f7826b91
#
_entry.id   49f7d6c93b30df1bd0e30ee4f7826b91
#
_cell.length_a   1.000
_cell.length_b   1.000
_cell.length_c   1.000
_cell.angle_alpha   90.00
_cell.angle_beta   90.00
_cell.angle_gamma   90.00
#
_symmetry.space_group_name_H-M   'P 1'
#
loop_
_entity.id
_entity.type
_entity.pdbx_description
1 polymer ?
#
loop_
_entity_poly.entity_id
_entity_poly.type
_entity_poly.pdbx_seq_one_letter_code
_entity_poly.pdbx_strand_id
1 'polypeptide(L)'
;MNNALNNMEKILDHQICGFHQYILTSPVHLNYVSCNLCAMLGIQQNELLDDRTDLYAKMVHPADLEKYLDFIQNIILKEQMLTGEYRLIKKDGTVIWVRDTVTPGRLDDGTLIGHSVLTDITDMKNENTDLQFLNETVPCGFLRYTCEKQPRITYINPKMIELLRFPEVKDGEIDYQEIDNKIEELRKKSKNFLEIALKNNME
;
A
#
# COMPACT_ATOMS: atom_id res chain seq x y z
N MET A 1 -14.94 -17.11 -32.62
CA MET A 1 -15.04 -16.69 -31.20
C MET A 1 -14.02 -17.38 -30.29
N ASN A 2 -13.84 -18.72 -30.37
CA ASN A 2 -12.90 -19.46 -29.51
C ASN A 2 -11.41 -19.06 -29.60
N ASN A 3 -10.91 -18.62 -30.78
CA ASN A 3 -9.50 -18.25 -30.92
C ASN A 3 -9.09 -16.94 -30.21
N ALA A 4 -9.98 -15.97 -30.12
CA ALA A 4 -9.72 -14.70 -29.45
C ALA A 4 -9.70 -14.87 -27.92
N LEU A 5 -10.61 -15.66 -27.38
CA LEU A 5 -10.66 -16.05 -25.96
C LEU A 5 -9.40 -16.82 -25.55
N ASN A 6 -9.02 -17.86 -26.30
CA ASN A 6 -7.80 -18.64 -26.04
C ASN A 6 -6.50 -17.80 -26.13
N ASN A 7 -6.46 -16.79 -26.99
CA ASN A 7 -5.33 -15.87 -27.05
C ASN A 7 -5.29 -14.89 -25.88
N MET A 8 -6.46 -14.44 -25.41
CA MET A 8 -6.58 -13.55 -24.28
C MET A 8 -6.20 -14.24 -22.97
N GLU A 9 -6.64 -15.50 -22.78
CA GLU A 9 -6.23 -16.35 -21.67
C GLU A 9 -4.71 -16.55 -21.64
N LYS A 10 -4.08 -16.85 -22.76
CA LYS A 10 -2.62 -16.97 -22.84
C LYS A 10 -1.88 -15.69 -22.52
N ILE A 11 -2.42 -14.52 -22.89
CA ILE A 11 -1.82 -13.23 -22.54
C ILE A 11 -1.93 -12.98 -21.04
N LEU A 12 -3.07 -13.30 -20.44
CA LEU A 12 -3.30 -13.13 -18.99
C LEU A 12 -2.43 -14.08 -18.16
N ASP A 13 -2.19 -15.30 -18.65
CA ASP A 13 -1.35 -16.29 -17.98
C ASP A 13 0.16 -15.94 -18.01
N HIS A 14 0.60 -15.01 -18.85
CA HIS A 14 2.00 -14.53 -18.91
C HIS A 14 2.21 -13.21 -18.15
N GLN A 15 1.19 -12.67 -17.52
CA GLN A 15 1.30 -11.46 -16.70
C GLN A 15 1.85 -11.80 -15.29
N ILE A 16 2.57 -10.85 -14.68
CA ILE A 16 3.09 -10.97 -13.29
C ILE A 16 1.94 -10.88 -12.26
N CYS A 17 0.73 -10.48 -12.68
CA CYS A 17 -0.46 -10.33 -11.83
C CYS A 17 -1.42 -11.51 -11.98
N GLY A 18 -2.17 -11.81 -10.94
CA GLY A 18 -3.31 -12.69 -10.97
C GLY A 18 -4.51 -12.01 -11.64
N PHE A 19 -5.29 -12.78 -12.40
CA PHE A 19 -6.54 -12.30 -12.97
C PHE A 19 -7.69 -13.22 -12.59
N HIS A 20 -8.85 -12.63 -12.24
CA HIS A 20 -10.06 -13.39 -12.01
C HIS A 20 -11.31 -12.59 -12.41
N GLN A 21 -12.43 -13.29 -12.61
CA GLN A 21 -13.70 -12.69 -12.90
C GLN A 21 -14.72 -13.10 -11.85
N TYR A 22 -15.42 -12.13 -11.29
CA TYR A 22 -16.58 -12.33 -10.43
C TYR A 22 -17.87 -12.32 -11.23
N ILE A 23 -18.82 -13.16 -10.85
CA ILE A 23 -20.23 -12.94 -11.05
C ILE A 23 -20.75 -12.19 -9.82
N LEU A 24 -21.14 -10.95 -10.00
CA LEU A 24 -21.52 -10.02 -8.93
C LEU A 24 -23.03 -10.07 -8.61
N THR A 25 -23.63 -11.25 -8.75
CA THR A 25 -25.00 -11.55 -8.30
C THR A 25 -24.95 -12.23 -6.93
N SER A 26 -26.08 -12.39 -6.29
CA SER A 26 -26.14 -13.08 -4.98
C SER A 26 -26.38 -14.59 -5.17
N PRO A 27 -25.50 -15.47 -4.71
CA PRO A 27 -24.20 -15.20 -4.08
C PRO A 27 -23.14 -14.73 -5.09
N VAL A 28 -22.18 -13.90 -4.64
CA VAL A 28 -21.00 -13.54 -5.43
C VAL A 28 -20.09 -14.76 -5.53
N HIS A 29 -19.64 -15.07 -6.73
CA HIS A 29 -18.74 -16.21 -6.95
C HIS A 29 -17.78 -15.98 -8.13
N LEU A 30 -16.69 -16.74 -8.19
CA LEU A 30 -15.74 -16.69 -9.29
C LEU A 30 -16.22 -17.58 -10.44
N ASN A 31 -16.11 -17.10 -11.68
CA ASN A 31 -16.35 -17.90 -12.87
C ASN A 31 -15.12 -18.08 -13.76
N TYR A 32 -14.07 -17.30 -13.49
CA TYR A 32 -12.76 -17.44 -14.13
C TYR A 32 -11.64 -17.07 -13.18
N VAL A 33 -10.52 -17.79 -13.24
CA VAL A 33 -9.25 -17.50 -12.56
C VAL A 33 -8.08 -17.88 -13.46
N SER A 34 -7.05 -17.02 -13.53
CA SER A 34 -5.84 -17.29 -14.29
C SER A 34 -4.90 -18.26 -13.58
N CYS A 35 -4.05 -18.95 -14.34
CA CYS A 35 -3.00 -19.80 -13.78
C CYS A 35 -2.07 -19.05 -12.84
N ASN A 36 -1.76 -17.79 -13.14
CA ASN A 36 -0.92 -16.95 -12.28
C ASN A 36 -1.57 -16.67 -10.92
N LEU A 37 -2.88 -16.42 -10.85
CA LEU A 37 -3.58 -16.31 -9.59
C LEU A 37 -3.49 -17.61 -8.78
N CYS A 38 -3.72 -18.73 -9.43
CA CYS A 38 -3.62 -20.06 -8.80
C CYS A 38 -2.20 -20.30 -8.23
N ALA A 39 -1.17 -19.97 -9.01
CA ALA A 39 0.23 -20.08 -8.57
C ALA A 39 0.54 -19.15 -7.40
N MET A 40 0.07 -17.89 -7.45
CA MET A 40 0.23 -16.91 -6.37
C MET A 40 -0.36 -17.41 -5.06
N LEU A 41 -1.56 -18.01 -5.10
CA LEU A 41 -2.28 -18.51 -3.93
C LEU A 41 -1.92 -19.94 -3.51
N GLY A 42 -1.18 -20.68 -4.36
CA GLY A 42 -0.82 -22.07 -4.11
C GLY A 42 -2.02 -23.03 -4.18
N ILE A 43 -3.01 -22.75 -5.03
CA ILE A 43 -4.27 -23.46 -5.12
C ILE A 43 -4.57 -23.89 -6.55
N GLN A 44 -5.40 -24.92 -6.73
CA GLN A 44 -5.81 -25.36 -8.05
C GLN A 44 -7.03 -24.58 -8.55
N GLN A 45 -7.13 -24.37 -9.86
CA GLN A 45 -8.22 -23.61 -10.49
C GLN A 45 -9.61 -24.16 -10.13
N ASN A 46 -9.77 -25.48 -10.15
CA ASN A 46 -11.03 -26.13 -9.83
C ASN A 46 -11.46 -25.98 -8.36
N GLU A 47 -10.51 -25.76 -7.44
CA GLU A 47 -10.81 -25.50 -6.04
C GLU A 47 -11.38 -24.07 -5.85
N LEU A 48 -10.86 -23.08 -6.60
CA LEU A 48 -11.34 -21.69 -6.56
C LEU A 48 -12.68 -21.50 -7.25
N LEU A 49 -12.95 -22.29 -8.30
CA LEU A 49 -14.19 -22.22 -9.08
C LEU A 49 -15.31 -23.11 -8.52
N ASP A 50 -15.12 -23.79 -7.37
CA ASP A 50 -16.18 -24.56 -6.71
C ASP A 50 -17.13 -23.62 -5.97
N ASP A 51 -18.28 -23.34 -6.57
CA ASP A 51 -19.33 -22.44 -6.09
C ASP A 51 -19.85 -22.79 -4.67
N ARG A 52 -19.63 -24.05 -4.22
CA ARG A 52 -20.13 -24.52 -2.93
C ARG A 52 -19.34 -24.02 -1.73
N THR A 53 -18.15 -23.47 -1.95
CA THR A 53 -17.22 -23.20 -0.82
C THR A 53 -16.92 -21.74 -0.58
N ASP A 54 -17.17 -20.82 -1.54
CA ASP A 54 -16.70 -19.42 -1.50
C ASP A 54 -15.26 -19.34 -0.94
N LEU A 55 -14.39 -20.14 -1.54
CA LEU A 55 -13.05 -20.34 -1.03
C LEU A 55 -12.21 -19.07 -1.07
N TYR A 56 -12.44 -18.22 -2.08
CA TYR A 56 -11.70 -16.98 -2.20
C TYR A 56 -11.95 -16.03 -1.01
N ALA A 57 -13.21 -15.83 -0.63
CA ALA A 57 -13.55 -15.00 0.54
C ALA A 57 -12.96 -15.60 1.85
N LYS A 58 -12.88 -16.94 1.95
CA LYS A 58 -12.23 -17.62 3.09
C LYS A 58 -10.72 -17.43 3.13
N MET A 59 -10.09 -17.12 2.01
CA MET A 59 -8.66 -16.79 1.94
C MET A 59 -8.38 -15.34 2.35
N VAL A 60 -9.37 -14.50 2.43
CA VAL A 60 -9.19 -13.13 2.97
C VAL A 60 -8.85 -13.22 4.45
N HIS A 61 -7.81 -12.47 4.86
CA HIS A 61 -7.40 -12.44 6.26
C HIS A 61 -8.57 -11.97 7.15
N PRO A 62 -8.86 -12.62 8.29
CA PRO A 62 -10.04 -12.33 9.11
C PRO A 62 -10.18 -10.86 9.51
N ALA A 63 -9.07 -10.17 9.80
CA ALA A 63 -9.09 -8.74 10.15
C ALA A 63 -9.43 -7.81 8.96
N ASP A 64 -9.38 -8.31 7.72
CA ASP A 64 -9.64 -7.53 6.52
C ASP A 64 -10.96 -7.93 5.84
N LEU A 65 -11.66 -8.95 6.39
CA LEU A 65 -12.87 -9.51 5.77
C LEU A 65 -14.00 -8.46 5.63
N GLU A 66 -14.26 -7.67 6.66
CA GLU A 66 -15.27 -6.62 6.62
C GLU A 66 -14.95 -5.60 5.52
N LYS A 67 -13.71 -5.13 5.48
CA LYS A 67 -13.24 -4.19 4.44
C LYS A 67 -13.36 -4.78 3.03
N TYR A 68 -13.07 -6.07 2.86
CA TYR A 68 -13.21 -6.76 1.58
C TYR A 68 -14.69 -6.85 1.16
N LEU A 69 -15.59 -7.20 2.08
CA LEU A 69 -17.03 -7.26 1.78
C LEU A 69 -17.59 -5.89 1.40
N ASP A 70 -17.20 -4.84 2.10
CA ASP A 70 -17.55 -3.45 1.76
C ASP A 70 -17.00 -3.05 0.37
N PHE A 71 -15.79 -3.48 0.04
CA PHE A 71 -15.19 -3.25 -1.27
C PHE A 71 -16.03 -3.87 -2.38
N ILE A 72 -16.41 -5.15 -2.27
CA ILE A 72 -17.26 -5.85 -3.24
C ILE A 72 -18.65 -5.20 -3.32
N GLN A 73 -19.25 -4.86 -2.18
CA GLN A 73 -20.54 -4.19 -2.15
C GLN A 73 -20.52 -2.82 -2.85
N ASN A 74 -19.45 -2.06 -2.66
CA ASN A 74 -19.29 -0.76 -3.33
C ASN A 74 -19.14 -0.91 -4.85
N ILE A 75 -18.50 -1.99 -5.34
CA ILE A 75 -18.44 -2.27 -6.79
C ILE A 75 -19.82 -2.54 -7.34
N ILE A 76 -20.62 -3.36 -6.65
CA ILE A 76 -21.98 -3.68 -7.04
C ILE A 76 -22.88 -2.44 -7.07
N LEU A 77 -22.79 -1.59 -6.05
CA LEU A 77 -23.64 -0.42 -5.90
C LEU A 77 -23.30 0.73 -6.87
N LYS A 78 -22.00 0.93 -7.11
CA LYS A 78 -21.54 2.09 -7.89
C LYS A 78 -21.29 1.76 -9.36
N GLU A 79 -21.15 0.49 -9.69
CA GLU A 79 -20.73 0.01 -11.02
C GLU A 79 -19.55 0.79 -11.60
N GLN A 80 -18.56 1.08 -10.76
CA GLN A 80 -17.35 1.83 -11.11
C GLN A 80 -16.10 1.01 -10.78
N MET A 81 -15.03 1.28 -11.51
CA MET A 81 -13.71 0.70 -11.20
C MET A 81 -13.27 1.14 -9.81
N LEU A 82 -12.95 0.18 -8.97
CA LEU A 82 -12.43 0.41 -7.61
C LEU A 82 -11.14 -0.38 -7.41
N THR A 83 -10.30 0.16 -6.54
CA THR A 83 -9.07 -0.52 -6.09
C THR A 83 -9.12 -0.67 -4.57
N GLY A 84 -8.86 -1.88 -4.10
CA GLY A 84 -8.74 -2.23 -2.69
C GLY A 84 -7.39 -2.87 -2.38
N GLU A 85 -6.94 -2.74 -1.14
CA GLU A 85 -5.77 -3.45 -0.63
C GLU A 85 -6.17 -4.22 0.63
N TYR A 86 -5.87 -5.51 0.66
CA TYR A 86 -6.19 -6.41 1.76
C TYR A 86 -5.22 -7.59 1.80
N ARG A 87 -5.23 -8.35 2.88
CA ARG A 87 -4.39 -9.54 3.01
C ARG A 87 -5.14 -10.79 2.59
N LEU A 88 -4.42 -11.68 1.92
CA LEU A 88 -4.84 -13.04 1.64
C LEU A 88 -3.96 -14.02 2.39
N ILE A 89 -4.56 -15.14 2.82
CA ILE A 89 -3.88 -16.28 3.40
C ILE A 89 -3.80 -17.35 2.32
N LYS A 90 -2.57 -17.65 1.86
CA LYS A 90 -2.35 -18.72 0.86
C LYS A 90 -2.69 -20.09 1.43
N LYS A 91 -2.76 -21.10 0.58
CA LYS A 91 -3.03 -22.49 0.98
C LYS A 91 -2.01 -23.04 1.98
N ASP A 92 -0.76 -22.57 1.93
CA ASP A 92 0.31 -22.95 2.86
C ASP A 92 0.31 -22.15 4.18
N GLY A 93 -0.65 -21.26 4.38
CA GLY A 93 -0.78 -20.40 5.54
C GLY A 93 0.02 -19.09 5.46
N THR A 94 0.80 -18.86 4.41
CA THR A 94 1.54 -17.60 4.20
C THR A 94 0.57 -16.44 3.97
N VAL A 95 0.80 -15.31 4.65
CA VAL A 95 0.03 -14.08 4.45
C VAL A 95 0.72 -13.20 3.42
N ILE A 96 -0.04 -12.77 2.42
CA ILE A 96 0.41 -11.80 1.41
C ILE A 96 -0.49 -10.58 1.40
N TRP A 97 0.07 -9.42 1.07
CA TRP A 97 -0.69 -8.22 0.75
C TRP A 97 -0.99 -8.19 -0.73
N VAL A 98 -2.23 -7.93 -1.07
CA VAL A 98 -2.65 -7.79 -2.46
C VAL A 98 -3.29 -6.44 -2.71
N ARG A 99 -3.09 -5.94 -3.93
CA ARG A 99 -3.87 -4.84 -4.50
C ARG A 99 -4.78 -5.43 -5.56
N ASP A 100 -6.07 -5.26 -5.36
CA ASP A 100 -7.13 -5.75 -6.24
C ASP A 100 -7.80 -4.56 -6.93
N THR A 101 -7.71 -4.51 -8.25
CA THR A 101 -8.40 -3.51 -9.08
C THR A 101 -9.50 -4.21 -9.86
N VAL A 102 -10.74 -3.89 -9.53
CA VAL A 102 -11.92 -4.49 -10.16
C VAL A 102 -12.60 -3.49 -11.08
N THR A 103 -12.79 -3.89 -12.33
CA THR A 103 -13.55 -3.16 -13.34
C THR A 103 -14.88 -3.88 -13.56
N PRO A 104 -16.02 -3.26 -13.22
CA PRO A 104 -17.32 -3.87 -13.49
C PRO A 104 -17.67 -3.88 -14.97
N GLY A 105 -18.48 -4.84 -15.37
CA GLY A 105 -19.00 -5.01 -16.70
C GLY A 105 -20.33 -5.76 -16.68
N ARG A 106 -20.94 -5.98 -17.84
CA ARG A 106 -22.14 -6.80 -17.96
C ARG A 106 -22.00 -7.79 -19.09
N LEU A 107 -22.52 -8.98 -18.87
CA LEU A 107 -22.70 -9.99 -19.92
C LEU A 107 -23.89 -9.61 -20.82
N ASP A 108 -24.04 -10.31 -21.95
CA ASP A 108 -25.12 -10.09 -22.92
C ASP A 108 -26.53 -10.27 -22.32
N ASP A 109 -26.66 -11.08 -21.28
CA ASP A 109 -27.90 -11.30 -20.53
C ASP A 109 -28.16 -10.25 -19.42
N GLY A 110 -27.27 -9.25 -19.28
CA GLY A 110 -27.35 -8.19 -18.28
C GLY A 110 -26.74 -8.54 -16.94
N THR A 111 -26.22 -9.76 -16.75
CA THR A 111 -25.56 -10.19 -15.51
C THR A 111 -24.36 -9.29 -15.19
N LEU A 112 -24.31 -8.73 -13.99
CA LEU A 112 -23.19 -7.89 -13.54
C LEU A 112 -21.98 -8.79 -13.24
N ILE A 113 -20.84 -8.40 -13.81
CA ILE A 113 -19.55 -9.07 -13.61
C ILE A 113 -18.49 -8.07 -13.15
N GLY A 114 -17.43 -8.58 -12.52
CA GLY A 114 -16.24 -7.79 -12.17
C GLY A 114 -14.98 -8.47 -12.71
N HIS A 115 -14.21 -7.75 -13.50
CA HIS A 115 -12.88 -8.16 -13.94
C HIS A 115 -11.85 -7.65 -12.96
N SER A 116 -11.17 -8.55 -12.27
CA SER A 116 -10.16 -8.23 -11.26
C SER A 116 -8.75 -8.48 -11.76
N VAL A 117 -7.88 -7.51 -11.49
CA VAL A 117 -6.43 -7.63 -11.62
C VAL A 117 -5.84 -7.57 -10.21
N LEU A 118 -5.25 -8.69 -9.78
CA LEU A 118 -4.65 -8.86 -8.47
C LEU A 118 -3.12 -8.81 -8.56
N THR A 119 -2.52 -7.88 -7.81
CA THR A 119 -1.06 -7.73 -7.74
C THR A 119 -0.59 -8.01 -6.32
N ASP A 120 0.42 -8.88 -6.17
CA ASP A 120 1.11 -9.05 -4.88
C ASP A 120 1.96 -7.80 -4.59
N ILE A 121 1.68 -7.14 -3.47
CA ILE A 121 2.36 -5.94 -3.01
C ILE A 121 3.08 -6.16 -1.68
N THR A 122 3.32 -7.43 -1.32
CA THR A 122 3.92 -7.81 -0.02
C THR A 122 5.29 -7.20 0.15
N ASP A 123 6.17 -7.30 -0.84
CA ASP A 123 7.52 -6.74 -0.77
C ASP A 123 7.46 -5.21 -0.62
N MET A 124 6.61 -4.54 -1.39
CA MET A 124 6.43 -3.10 -1.27
C MET A 124 5.93 -2.67 0.12
N LYS A 125 5.05 -3.46 0.75
CA LYS A 125 4.58 -3.20 2.12
C LYS A 125 5.68 -3.42 3.15
N ASN A 126 6.47 -4.49 2.98
CA ASN A 126 7.59 -4.80 3.86
C ASN A 126 8.69 -3.73 3.77
N GLU A 127 9.09 -3.33 2.56
CA GLU A 127 10.09 -2.27 2.36
C GLU A 127 9.65 -0.95 3.01
N ASN A 128 8.37 -0.57 2.88
CA ASN A 128 7.85 0.62 3.53
C ASN A 128 7.87 0.50 5.07
N THR A 129 7.56 -0.68 5.61
CA THR A 129 7.60 -0.93 7.06
C THR A 129 9.02 -0.89 7.58
N ASP A 130 9.98 -1.49 6.86
CA ASP A 130 11.39 -1.49 7.22
C ASP A 130 11.97 -0.07 7.19
N LEU A 131 11.62 0.73 6.18
CA LEU A 131 12.02 2.15 6.11
C LEU A 131 11.44 2.96 7.28
N GLN A 132 10.17 2.74 7.64
CA GLN A 132 9.56 3.40 8.79
C GLN A 132 10.24 2.97 10.09
N PHE A 133 10.48 1.67 10.30
CA PHE A 133 11.18 1.16 11.46
C PHE A 133 12.60 1.72 11.58
N LEU A 134 13.35 1.76 10.49
CA LEU A 134 14.67 2.39 10.47
C LEU A 134 14.58 3.87 10.85
N ASN A 135 13.61 4.60 10.31
CA ASN A 135 13.40 6.01 10.62
C ASN A 135 13.10 6.28 12.10
N GLU A 136 12.41 5.36 12.77
CA GLU A 136 12.03 5.50 14.18
C GLU A 136 13.11 5.02 15.15
N THR A 137 13.91 4.02 14.76
CA THR A 137 14.86 3.33 15.66
C THR A 137 16.31 3.77 15.51
N VAL A 138 16.68 4.42 14.40
CA VAL A 138 18.06 4.88 14.20
C VAL A 138 18.44 5.92 15.24
N PRO A 139 19.59 5.77 15.96
CA PRO A 139 20.01 6.70 17.02
C PRO A 139 20.53 8.05 16.50
N CYS A 140 20.31 8.36 15.25
CA CYS A 140 20.65 9.65 14.63
C CYS A 140 19.40 10.41 14.19
N GLY A 141 19.45 11.74 14.36
CA GLY A 141 18.42 12.63 13.84
C GLY A 141 18.64 12.90 12.37
N PHE A 142 17.60 12.79 11.57
CA PHE A 142 17.62 13.23 10.18
C PHE A 142 16.33 13.94 9.79
N LEU A 143 16.47 14.81 8.81
CA LEU A 143 15.40 15.58 8.25
C LEU A 143 15.51 15.65 6.72
N ARG A 144 14.40 15.86 6.05
CA ARG A 144 14.31 16.09 4.61
C ARG A 144 13.73 17.48 4.37
N TYR A 145 14.29 18.18 3.40
CA TYR A 145 13.85 19.52 3.02
C TYR A 145 13.80 19.67 1.50
N THR A 146 13.05 20.67 1.03
CA THR A 146 13.02 21.05 -0.39
C THR A 146 14.31 21.77 -0.79
N CYS A 147 14.76 21.57 -2.05
CA CYS A 147 15.92 22.27 -2.61
C CYS A 147 15.52 23.57 -3.32
N GLU A 148 14.60 24.33 -2.75
CA GLU A 148 14.12 25.61 -3.28
C GLU A 148 14.96 26.79 -2.74
N LYS A 149 14.71 28.01 -3.27
CA LYS A 149 15.36 29.25 -2.76
C LYS A 149 15.08 29.51 -1.27
N GLN A 150 13.91 29.04 -0.81
CA GLN A 150 13.54 29.01 0.61
C GLN A 150 13.25 27.55 0.97
N PRO A 151 14.25 26.81 1.47
CA PRO A 151 14.08 25.41 1.82
C PRO A 151 13.05 25.26 2.93
N ARG A 152 12.13 24.29 2.77
CA ARG A 152 11.14 23.92 3.79
C ARG A 152 11.37 22.48 4.20
N ILE A 153 11.25 22.20 5.50
CA ILE A 153 11.30 20.83 6.01
C ILE A 153 10.04 20.09 5.56
N THR A 154 10.24 18.91 4.98
CA THR A 154 9.17 18.03 4.51
C THR A 154 9.07 16.75 5.31
N TYR A 155 10.07 16.47 6.13
CA TYR A 155 10.09 15.30 7.02
C TYR A 155 11.16 15.49 8.11
N ILE A 156 10.87 15.00 9.31
CA ILE A 156 11.78 14.93 10.45
C ILE A 156 11.50 13.64 11.23
N ASN A 157 12.53 12.90 11.61
CA ASN A 157 12.34 11.70 12.41
C ASN A 157 12.24 12.02 13.92
N PRO A 158 11.63 11.12 14.75
CA PRO A 158 11.46 11.36 16.18
C PRO A 158 12.78 11.68 16.92
N LYS A 159 13.88 11.04 16.51
CA LYS A 159 15.19 11.28 17.11
C LYS A 159 15.72 12.69 16.88
N MET A 160 15.45 13.28 15.74
CA MET A 160 15.81 14.68 15.48
C MET A 160 14.98 15.62 16.35
N ILE A 161 13.68 15.34 16.54
CA ILE A 161 12.80 16.11 17.42
C ILE A 161 13.37 16.12 18.86
N GLU A 162 13.75 14.93 19.36
CA GLU A 162 14.39 14.77 20.67
C GLU A 162 15.70 15.56 20.78
N LEU A 163 16.59 15.41 19.79
CA LEU A 163 17.89 16.09 19.77
C LEU A 163 17.76 17.60 19.73
N LEU A 164 16.78 18.13 19.02
CA LEU A 164 16.51 19.57 18.95
C LEU A 164 15.74 20.08 20.17
N ARG A 165 15.31 19.21 21.08
CA ARG A 165 14.55 19.53 22.29
C ARG A 165 13.27 20.31 21.97
N PHE A 166 12.55 19.90 20.93
CA PHE A 166 11.23 20.44 20.67
C PHE A 166 10.28 20.04 21.81
N PRO A 167 9.34 20.91 22.21
CA PRO A 167 8.26 20.51 23.10
C PRO A 167 7.46 19.38 22.46
N GLU A 168 6.95 18.47 23.30
CA GLU A 168 6.16 17.31 22.84
C GLU A 168 5.12 17.75 21.81
N VAL A 169 5.12 17.07 20.67
CA VAL A 169 4.14 17.26 19.61
C VAL A 169 2.77 16.89 20.19
N LYS A 170 1.94 17.87 20.48
CA LYS A 170 0.57 17.65 20.90
C LYS A 170 -0.21 17.15 19.70
N ASP A 171 -0.94 16.03 19.89
CA ASP A 171 -1.86 15.43 18.92
C ASP A 171 -1.26 14.87 17.62
N GLY A 172 0.05 14.58 17.57
CA GLY A 172 0.69 13.95 16.41
C GLY A 172 0.89 14.85 15.19
N GLU A 173 0.49 16.11 15.24
CA GLU A 173 0.76 17.09 14.17
C GLU A 173 2.07 17.84 14.44
N ILE A 174 2.98 17.76 13.45
CA ILE A 174 4.27 18.47 13.49
C ILE A 174 4.10 19.83 12.82
N ASP A 175 4.29 20.91 13.58
CA ASP A 175 4.40 22.24 12.99
C ASP A 175 5.81 22.42 12.39
N TYR A 176 5.92 22.14 11.09
CA TYR A 176 7.17 22.29 10.36
C TYR A 176 7.70 23.73 10.34
N GLN A 177 6.85 24.77 10.48
CA GLN A 177 7.27 26.14 10.52
C GLN A 177 7.97 26.47 11.85
N GLU A 178 7.50 25.92 12.96
CA GLU A 178 8.15 26.06 14.27
C GLU A 178 9.53 25.39 14.26
N ILE A 179 9.64 24.23 13.60
CA ILE A 179 10.91 23.51 13.44
C ILE A 179 11.89 24.33 12.59
N ASP A 180 11.46 24.88 11.46
CA ASP A 180 12.30 25.75 10.62
C ASP A 180 12.84 26.94 11.39
N ASN A 181 12.00 27.61 12.18
CA ASN A 181 12.38 28.74 13.02
C ASN A 181 13.44 28.32 14.06
N LYS A 182 13.27 27.16 14.68
CA LYS A 182 14.20 26.65 15.70
C LYS A 182 15.56 26.28 15.12
N ILE A 183 15.57 25.65 13.95
CA ILE A 183 16.81 25.32 13.24
C ILE A 183 17.55 26.58 12.84
N GLU A 184 16.86 27.60 12.39
CA GLU A 184 17.47 28.89 12.05
C GLU A 184 18.07 29.61 13.29
N GLU A 185 17.40 29.52 14.44
CA GLU A 185 17.92 30.01 15.71
C GLU A 185 19.23 29.29 16.11
N LEU A 186 19.25 27.97 15.98
CA LEU A 186 20.44 27.14 16.27
C LEU A 186 21.60 27.47 15.31
N ARG A 187 21.31 27.66 14.02
CA ARG A 187 22.31 28.11 13.04
C ARG A 187 22.93 29.45 13.39
N LYS A 188 22.13 30.43 13.82
CA LYS A 188 22.63 31.75 14.27
C LYS A 188 23.51 31.59 15.49
N LYS A 189 23.10 30.81 16.49
CA LYS A 189 23.89 30.50 17.67
C LYS A 189 25.21 29.82 17.32
N SER A 190 25.22 28.84 16.42
CA SER A 190 26.42 28.14 15.96
C SER A 190 27.40 29.07 15.22
N LYS A 191 26.91 29.95 14.34
CA LYS A 191 27.77 30.95 13.69
C LYS A 191 28.42 31.87 14.69
N ASN A 192 27.64 32.41 15.63
CA ASN A 192 28.19 33.28 16.69
C ASN A 192 29.24 32.54 17.54
N PHE A 193 29.02 31.26 17.84
CA PHE A 193 29.99 30.46 18.61
C PHE A 193 31.29 30.26 17.83
N LEU A 194 31.21 29.96 16.53
CA LEU A 194 32.39 29.82 15.66
C LEU A 194 33.15 31.15 15.51
N GLU A 195 32.46 32.26 15.37
CA GLU A 195 33.10 33.61 15.29
C GLU A 195 33.82 33.96 16.60
N ILE A 196 33.23 33.65 17.77
CA ILE A 196 33.85 33.86 19.08
C ILE A 196 35.06 32.92 19.25
N ALA A 197 34.93 31.64 18.87
CA ALA A 197 36.04 30.70 18.97
C ALA A 197 37.22 31.07 18.07
N LEU A 198 36.94 31.57 16.86
CA LEU A 198 37.98 32.05 15.93
C LEU A 198 38.66 33.33 16.44
N LYS A 199 37.93 34.25 17.08
CA LYS A 199 38.52 35.45 17.69
C LYS A 199 39.43 35.11 18.88
N ASN A 200 39.03 34.16 19.74
CA ASN A 200 39.80 33.79 20.92
C ASN A 200 41.03 32.91 20.58
N ASN A 201 41.16 32.36 19.37
CA ASN A 201 42.34 31.63 18.92
C ASN A 201 43.33 32.54 18.10
N MET A 202 43.03 33.81 17.95
CA MET A 202 43.90 34.79 17.25
C MET A 202 44.59 35.79 18.18
N GLU A 203 44.40 35.65 19.50
CA GLU A 203 45.21 36.30 20.56
C GLU A 203 46.22 35.28 21.18
#